data_3ffe1a07970b07286b2a0befe63b09fe
#
_entry.id   3ffe1a07970b07286b2a0befe63b09fe
#
_cell.length_a   1.000
_cell.length_b   1.000
_cell.length_c   1.000
_cell.angle_alpha   90.00
_cell.angle_beta   90.00
_cell.angle_gamma   90.00
#
_symmetry.space_group_name_H-M   'P 1'
#
loop_
_entity.id
_entity.type
_entity.pdbx_description
1 polymer ?
#
loop_
_entity_poly.entity_id
_entity_poly.type
_entity_poly.pdbx_seq_one_letter_code
_entity_poly.pdbx_strand_id
1 'polypeptide(L)'
;VFHKGRVGDTYNIGGYNEKQNIEVVESICNILDKLVPQKLNGINSFKDLITFVPDRPGHDARYAIDSTKITRDLGWMPKENFESGLLKTIHWYLENTDWWERVLSGEYKLDRIGKLK
;
A
#
# COMPACT_ATOMS: atom_id res chain seq x y z
N VAL A 1 17.13 -12.42 -2.47
CA VAL A 1 18.40 -11.76 -2.17
C VAL A 1 19.20 -12.62 -1.20
N PHE A 2 18.65 -12.96 -0.03
CA PHE A 2 19.40 -13.65 1.05
C PHE A 2 20.17 -14.91 0.59
N HIS A 3 19.56 -15.78 -0.23
CA HIS A 3 20.18 -17.05 -0.65
C HIS A 3 21.01 -16.94 -1.93
N LYS A 4 20.76 -15.97 -2.80
CA LYS A 4 21.33 -15.91 -4.15
C LYS A 4 21.96 -14.56 -4.49
N GLY A 5 21.78 -13.56 -3.63
CA GLY A 5 22.36 -12.23 -3.85
C GLY A 5 23.87 -12.25 -3.68
N ARG A 6 24.56 -11.39 -4.45
CA ARG A 6 25.98 -11.17 -4.27
C ARG A 6 26.21 -10.30 -3.03
N VAL A 7 27.14 -10.69 -2.18
CA VAL A 7 27.49 -9.90 -0.97
C VAL A 7 27.98 -8.52 -1.37
N GLY A 8 27.44 -7.47 -0.75
CA GLY A 8 27.76 -6.08 -1.04
C GLY A 8 26.92 -5.44 -2.16
N ASP A 9 26.12 -6.22 -2.89
CA ASP A 9 25.23 -5.70 -3.91
C ASP A 9 23.90 -5.21 -3.33
N THR A 10 23.31 -4.23 -4.00
CA THR A 10 21.97 -3.71 -3.72
C THR A 10 20.98 -4.14 -4.79
N TYR A 11 19.73 -4.41 -4.40
CA TYR A 11 18.66 -4.80 -5.31
C TYR A 11 17.40 -4.01 -5.00
N ASN A 12 16.86 -3.35 -6.02
CA ASN A 12 15.54 -2.75 -5.92
C ASN A 12 14.46 -3.81 -6.07
N ILE A 13 13.41 -3.71 -5.26
CA ILE A 13 12.25 -4.59 -5.31
C ILE A 13 11.04 -3.74 -5.70
N GLY A 14 10.43 -4.03 -6.85
CA GLY A 14 9.29 -3.29 -7.37
C GLY A 14 8.35 -4.19 -8.16
N GLY A 15 7.09 -3.77 -8.26
CA GLY A 15 6.02 -4.56 -8.87
C GLY A 15 5.66 -4.15 -10.30
N TYR A 16 6.42 -3.28 -10.94
CA TYR A 16 6.11 -2.70 -12.26
C TYR A 16 4.75 -1.99 -12.31
N ASN A 17 4.29 -1.44 -11.19
CA ASN A 17 2.99 -0.83 -11.03
C ASN A 17 3.14 0.67 -10.76
N GLU A 18 3.24 1.46 -11.82
CA GLU A 18 3.23 2.92 -11.72
C GLU A 18 1.78 3.39 -11.76
N LYS A 19 1.23 3.78 -10.62
CA LYS A 19 -0.13 4.29 -10.47
C LYS A 19 -0.10 5.69 -9.88
N GLN A 20 -1.02 6.53 -10.32
CA GLN A 20 -1.28 7.81 -9.65
C GLN A 20 -1.98 7.54 -8.30
N ASN A 21 -1.77 8.44 -7.34
CA ASN A 21 -2.36 8.29 -6.01
C ASN A 21 -3.89 8.17 -6.07
N ILE A 22 -4.53 8.98 -6.91
CA ILE A 22 -5.98 8.93 -7.10
C ILE A 22 -6.46 7.61 -7.68
N GLU A 23 -5.72 6.99 -8.60
CA GLU A 23 -6.06 5.69 -9.17
C GLU A 23 -6.03 4.58 -8.11
N VAL A 24 -5.05 4.65 -7.18
CA VAL A 24 -4.96 3.72 -6.05
C VAL A 24 -6.16 3.89 -5.13
N VAL A 25 -6.49 5.13 -4.74
CA VAL A 25 -7.62 5.45 -3.86
C VAL A 25 -8.95 5.01 -4.49
N GLU A 26 -9.18 5.32 -5.77
CA GLU A 26 -10.38 4.89 -6.47
C GLU A 26 -10.48 3.37 -6.60
N SER A 27 -9.36 2.69 -6.80
CA SER A 27 -9.32 1.22 -6.85
C SER A 27 -9.73 0.61 -5.50
N ILE A 28 -9.24 1.17 -4.39
CA ILE A 28 -9.64 0.77 -3.05
C ILE A 28 -11.15 0.97 -2.86
N CYS A 29 -11.69 2.15 -3.19
CA CYS A 29 -13.11 2.44 -3.08
C CYS A 29 -13.96 1.46 -3.91
N ASN A 30 -13.56 1.20 -5.15
CA ASN A 30 -14.29 0.27 -6.04
C ASN A 30 -14.29 -1.17 -5.49
N ILE A 31 -13.20 -1.62 -4.86
CA ILE A 31 -13.13 -2.94 -4.24
C ILE A 31 -14.01 -2.97 -2.99
N LEU A 32 -13.94 -1.96 -2.13
CA LEU A 32 -14.77 -1.85 -0.94
C LEU A 32 -16.26 -1.80 -1.28
N ASP A 33 -16.65 -1.09 -2.34
CA ASP A 33 -18.03 -1.04 -2.80
C ASP A 33 -18.62 -2.41 -3.15
N LYS A 34 -17.76 -3.34 -3.58
CA LYS A 34 -18.15 -4.73 -3.89
C LYS A 34 -18.15 -5.62 -2.65
N LEU A 35 -17.17 -5.46 -1.76
CA LEU A 35 -16.98 -6.34 -0.62
C LEU A 35 -17.83 -5.95 0.60
N VAL A 36 -18.16 -4.68 0.74
CA VAL A 36 -18.91 -4.12 1.87
C VAL A 36 -20.21 -3.49 1.34
N PRO A 37 -21.26 -4.29 1.11
CA PRO A 37 -22.53 -3.79 0.57
C PRO A 37 -23.28 -2.87 1.55
N GLN A 38 -23.11 -3.09 2.87
CA GLN A 38 -23.67 -2.20 3.89
C GLN A 38 -22.73 -1.03 4.12
N LYS A 39 -23.04 0.10 3.49
CA LYS A 39 -22.27 1.33 3.62
C LYS A 39 -22.72 2.14 4.85
N LEU A 40 -21.84 3.04 5.28
CA LEU A 40 -22.18 4.04 6.29
C LEU A 40 -23.37 4.90 5.80
N ASN A 41 -24.20 5.35 6.74
CA ASN A 41 -25.36 6.20 6.41
C ASN A 41 -24.91 7.46 5.66
N GLY A 42 -25.59 7.72 4.54
CA GLY A 42 -25.39 8.94 3.75
C GLY A 42 -24.38 8.85 2.61
N ILE A 43 -23.73 7.68 2.39
CA ILE A 43 -22.87 7.47 1.21
C ILE A 43 -23.46 6.41 0.28
N ASN A 44 -23.32 6.62 -1.02
CA ASN A 44 -23.70 5.66 -2.05
C ASN A 44 -22.49 4.83 -2.51
N SER A 45 -21.30 5.41 -2.43
CA SER A 45 -20.01 4.79 -2.78
C SER A 45 -18.95 5.22 -1.78
N PHE A 46 -17.95 4.37 -1.53
CA PHE A 46 -16.77 4.77 -0.76
C PHE A 46 -15.99 5.91 -1.42
N LYS A 47 -16.18 6.17 -2.72
CA LYS A 47 -15.63 7.35 -3.41
C LYS A 47 -16.19 8.68 -2.85
N ASP A 48 -17.37 8.67 -2.27
CA ASP A 48 -17.97 9.86 -1.65
C ASP A 48 -17.17 10.37 -0.45
N LEU A 49 -16.26 9.53 0.10
CA LEU A 49 -15.35 9.88 1.19
C LEU A 49 -14.05 10.54 0.72
N ILE A 50 -13.78 10.59 -0.59
CA ILE A 50 -12.55 11.19 -1.10
C ILE A 50 -12.56 12.69 -0.85
N THR A 51 -11.54 13.17 -0.14
CA THR A 51 -11.35 14.59 0.13
C THR A 51 -9.98 15.04 -0.37
N PHE A 52 -9.97 16.06 -1.23
CA PHE A 52 -8.73 16.66 -1.70
C PHE A 52 -8.19 17.64 -0.68
N VAL A 53 -6.92 17.55 -0.39
CA VAL A 53 -6.22 18.44 0.53
C VAL A 53 -5.02 19.08 -0.17
N PRO A 54 -4.52 20.25 0.33
CA PRO A 54 -3.28 20.81 -0.18
C PRO A 54 -2.12 19.81 -0.07
N ASP A 55 -1.33 19.71 -1.14
CA ASP A 55 -0.21 18.80 -1.18
C ASP A 55 0.93 19.28 -0.25
N ARG A 56 1.71 18.33 0.28
CA ARG A 56 2.88 18.67 1.10
C ARG A 56 4.02 19.21 0.24
N PRO A 57 4.81 20.17 0.72
CA PRO A 57 6.00 20.62 0.02
C PRO A 57 6.98 19.49 -0.28
N GLY A 58 7.49 19.43 -1.51
CA GLY A 58 8.45 18.41 -1.92
C GLY A 58 7.88 17.00 -2.07
N HIS A 59 6.58 16.87 -2.30
CA HIS A 59 5.97 15.58 -2.59
C HIS A 59 6.38 15.09 -3.99
N ASP A 60 6.84 13.84 -4.07
CA ASP A 60 7.19 13.23 -5.34
C ASP A 60 5.94 13.03 -6.21
N ALA A 61 6.00 13.51 -7.45
CA ALA A 61 4.89 13.37 -8.39
C ALA A 61 4.68 11.91 -8.84
N ARG A 62 5.73 11.08 -8.74
CA ARG A 62 5.69 9.67 -9.18
C ARG A 62 6.74 8.85 -8.45
N TYR A 63 6.34 7.64 -8.07
CA TYR A 63 7.25 6.60 -7.59
C TYR A 63 7.40 5.53 -8.66
N ALA A 64 8.62 5.35 -9.17
CA ALA A 64 8.96 4.31 -10.13
C ALA A 64 10.21 3.58 -9.65
N ILE A 65 10.13 2.25 -9.61
CA ILE A 65 11.23 1.39 -9.16
C ILE A 65 11.62 0.44 -10.29
N ASP A 66 12.87 0.56 -10.74
CA ASP A 66 13.45 -0.39 -11.68
C ASP A 66 13.94 -1.64 -10.93
N SER A 67 13.24 -2.75 -11.14
CA SER A 67 13.59 -4.07 -10.60
C SER A 67 14.29 -5.00 -11.60
N THR A 68 14.76 -4.48 -12.73
CA THR A 68 15.41 -5.28 -13.78
C THR A 68 16.62 -6.05 -13.25
N LYS A 69 17.43 -5.44 -12.38
CA LYS A 69 18.62 -6.08 -11.82
C LYS A 69 18.26 -7.34 -11.02
N ILE A 70 17.27 -7.27 -10.13
CA ILE A 70 16.89 -8.42 -9.30
C ILE A 70 16.31 -9.55 -10.16
N THR A 71 15.53 -9.20 -11.20
CA THR A 71 14.99 -10.19 -12.14
C THR A 71 16.10 -10.88 -12.92
N ARG A 72 17.03 -10.12 -13.49
CA ARG A 72 18.15 -10.65 -14.28
C ARG A 72 19.09 -11.53 -13.45
N ASP A 73 19.48 -11.04 -12.26
CA ASP A 73 20.55 -11.67 -11.48
C ASP A 73 20.03 -12.82 -10.61
N LEU A 74 18.79 -12.74 -10.14
CA LEU A 74 18.25 -13.69 -9.16
C LEU A 74 17.03 -14.46 -9.68
N GLY A 75 16.51 -14.13 -10.88
CA GLY A 75 15.29 -14.71 -11.42
C GLY A 75 14.05 -14.36 -10.63
N TRP A 76 14.10 -13.29 -9.80
CA TRP A 76 12.94 -12.89 -8.99
C TRP A 76 11.98 -12.05 -9.83
N MET A 77 10.70 -12.36 -9.68
CA MET A 77 9.58 -11.58 -10.22
C MET A 77 8.47 -11.45 -9.18
N PRO A 78 7.71 -10.36 -9.18
CA PRO A 78 6.53 -10.25 -8.33
C PRO A 78 5.51 -11.34 -8.68
N LYS A 79 4.92 -11.97 -7.65
CA LYS A 79 3.87 -12.99 -7.83
C LYS A 79 2.48 -12.38 -8.02
N GLU A 80 2.30 -11.16 -7.53
CA GLU A 80 1.05 -10.43 -7.60
C GLU A 80 1.18 -9.25 -8.54
N ASN A 81 0.14 -8.95 -9.27
CA ASN A 81 -0.03 -7.66 -9.92
C ASN A 81 -0.72 -6.68 -8.96
N PHE A 82 -0.90 -5.43 -9.39
CA PHE A 82 -1.50 -4.39 -8.54
C PHE A 82 -2.91 -4.79 -8.07
N GLU A 83 -3.73 -5.26 -8.97
CA GLU A 83 -5.13 -5.57 -8.71
C GLU A 83 -5.27 -6.75 -7.75
N SER A 84 -4.54 -7.84 -7.99
CA SER A 84 -4.59 -9.04 -7.15
C SER A 84 -3.99 -8.78 -5.76
N GLY A 85 -2.89 -8.03 -5.69
CA GLY A 85 -2.25 -7.65 -4.44
C GLY A 85 -3.11 -6.72 -3.60
N LEU A 86 -3.72 -5.69 -4.25
CA LEU A 86 -4.60 -4.75 -3.56
C LEU A 86 -5.85 -5.45 -3.01
N LEU A 87 -6.47 -6.33 -3.80
CA LEU A 87 -7.64 -7.10 -3.36
C LEU A 87 -7.32 -7.94 -2.13
N LYS A 88 -6.20 -8.67 -2.12
CA LYS A 88 -5.75 -9.46 -0.97
C LYS A 88 -5.48 -8.58 0.26
N THR A 89 -4.88 -7.43 0.06
CA THR A 89 -4.61 -6.47 1.13
C THR A 89 -5.91 -5.98 1.76
N ILE A 90 -6.90 -5.59 0.96
CA ILE A 90 -8.19 -5.13 1.46
C ILE A 90 -8.92 -6.24 2.22
N HIS A 91 -8.95 -7.47 1.69
CA HIS A 91 -9.51 -8.62 2.41
C HIS A 91 -8.85 -8.80 3.78
N TRP A 92 -7.51 -8.74 3.82
CA TRP A 92 -6.80 -8.88 5.08
C TRP A 92 -7.21 -7.80 6.11
N TYR A 93 -7.34 -6.54 5.69
CA TYR A 93 -7.78 -5.47 6.58
C TYR A 93 -9.22 -5.67 7.09
N LEU A 94 -10.10 -6.15 6.23
CA LEU A 94 -11.50 -6.43 6.62
C LEU A 94 -11.61 -7.62 7.59
N GLU A 95 -10.73 -8.59 7.48
CA GLU A 95 -10.70 -9.80 8.33
C GLU A 95 -9.93 -9.62 9.64
N ASN A 96 -9.07 -8.58 9.73
CA ASN A 96 -8.20 -8.34 10.87
C ASN A 96 -8.50 -6.99 11.56
N THR A 97 -9.77 -6.74 11.85
CA THR A 97 -10.24 -5.49 12.44
C THR A 97 -9.60 -5.20 13.79
N ASP A 98 -9.46 -6.19 14.66
CA ASP A 98 -8.85 -6.07 15.99
C ASP A 98 -7.40 -5.54 15.92
N TRP A 99 -6.69 -5.85 14.83
CA TRP A 99 -5.32 -5.41 14.65
C TRP A 99 -5.22 -3.90 14.44
N TRP A 100 -5.98 -3.35 13.50
CA TRP A 100 -5.91 -1.91 13.19
C TRP A 100 -6.70 -1.06 14.20
N GLU A 101 -7.74 -1.61 14.85
CA GLU A 101 -8.44 -0.94 15.95
C GLU A 101 -7.51 -0.69 17.12
N ARG A 102 -6.65 -1.65 17.50
CA ARG A 102 -5.61 -1.42 18.52
C ARG A 102 -4.62 -0.33 18.12
N VAL A 103 -4.27 -0.23 16.83
CA VAL A 103 -3.39 0.84 16.34
C VAL A 103 -4.08 2.20 16.48
N LEU A 104 -5.37 2.28 16.17
CA LEU A 104 -6.16 3.52 16.22
C LEU A 104 -6.60 3.91 17.62
N SER A 105 -6.73 2.97 18.56
CA SER A 105 -7.16 3.23 19.94
C SER A 105 -6.19 4.10 20.74
N GLY A 106 -4.99 4.37 20.21
CA GLY A 106 -3.94 5.11 20.89
C GLY A 106 -3.11 4.27 21.85
N GLU A 107 -3.36 2.98 21.99
CA GLU A 107 -2.46 2.04 22.69
C GLU A 107 -1.09 2.00 22.02
N TYR A 108 -1.06 2.09 20.70
CA TYR A 108 0.15 2.26 19.92
C TYR A 108 0.48 3.75 19.80
N LYS A 109 1.26 4.26 20.75
CA LYS A 109 1.85 5.59 20.64
C LYS A 109 2.83 5.55 19.48
N LEU A 110 2.49 6.20 18.38
CA LEU A 110 3.36 6.38 17.20
C LEU A 110 4.61 7.24 17.57
N ASP A 111 5.22 6.98 18.70
CA ASP A 111 6.44 7.65 19.12
C ASP A 111 7.55 7.31 18.13
N ARG A 112 8.18 8.33 17.60
CA ARG A 112 9.27 8.20 16.64
C ARG A 112 10.38 7.35 17.26
N ILE A 113 10.55 6.13 16.76
CA ILE A 113 11.65 5.24 17.15
C ILE A 113 12.97 5.99 16.87
N GLY A 114 13.84 6.16 17.89
CA GLY A 114 15.14 6.82 17.75
C GLY A 114 15.23 8.24 18.27
N LYS A 115 14.24 8.76 18.98
CA LYS A 115 14.48 9.92 19.87
C LYS A 115 15.26 9.43 21.07
N LEU A 116 16.57 9.74 21.11
CA LEU A 116 17.33 9.72 22.35
C LEU A 116 16.65 10.74 23.29
N LYS A 117 16.33 10.29 24.49
CA LYS A 117 15.87 11.15 25.59
C LYS A 117 17.02 12.01 26.03
#